data_7a3644c97dd664fe647aee80ad23f65f
#
_entry.id   7a3644c97dd664fe647aee80ad23f65f
#
_cell.length_a   1.000
_cell.length_b   1.000
_cell.length_c   1.000
_cell.angle_alpha   90.00
_cell.angle_beta   90.00
_cell.angle_gamma   90.00
#
_symmetry.space_group_name_H-M   'P 1'
#
loop_
_entity.id
_entity.type
_entity.pdbx_description
1 polymer ?
#
loop_
_entity_poly.entity_id
_entity_poly.type
_entity_poly.pdbx_seq_one_letter_code
_entity_poly.pdbx_strand_id
1 'polypeptide(L)'
;KRIDWRVRVTGEGEATVRMKALTDEESDAVEMSFPCFVHGMLKTDSFSGVVRAAKENTDSQSITIRVPEERRPDQTRLEVRYSPTLAGAMVDALPYLVEYPYGCTEQTLNRFIPTVITQRILQKMGLNLADIRDKRTNLNAQEIGNDTERAKRWKTFEPNPVFDEDEVERMVKQGVERLTSMQLSDGGWGWFSGRGERSWSHTTAVVVHGLQTATKNDVALVPGMLDRGVAWLKNYQAEQVQYLKNNLIKNVEQRKKKRTKSQADNLDAFVFLVLNDAGLIDEEMRDFLYRDRTHLSVYGKAVYGLALHSQGQAEKLAMILQNIEQFVVEDAENQTAYLNLPNGGYWWYWWGNDLEANAWYLKLLAKTDPKSDRTAGLVKYILNNRRNGTYWRSTRDTAYCIEALADYLTASGEAEPDMTIEVLVDGKLHKSVKVDSSNLFNFDNKLILEGDALTSGEHVVEVRRSGKGPVYFNAYLTNFTLEDFITKAGLEVKVDRSFYLLMRVDKETKVAGSRGQVVDQKVEKYERKKLENLDTVKSGDLLEVELTIESKNDYEYLVFEDMKGAGFESVDVRSGYNGNEMGAYVEYRDEKVALFV
;
A
#
# COMPACT_ATOMS: atom_id res chain seq x y z
N LYS A 1 38.13 41.53 29.58
CA LYS A 1 39.18 40.67 29.03
C LYS A 1 38.56 39.34 28.68
N ARG A 2 38.73 38.87 27.43
CA ARG A 2 38.27 37.57 26.99
C ARG A 2 39.35 36.53 27.24
N ILE A 3 38.98 35.35 27.74
CA ILE A 3 39.86 34.18 27.93
C ILE A 3 39.22 33.02 27.21
N ASP A 4 39.98 32.38 26.31
CA ASP A 4 39.55 31.25 25.55
C ASP A 4 40.35 29.99 25.96
N TRP A 5 39.67 28.88 26.21
CA TRP A 5 40.28 27.58 26.49
C TRP A 5 39.98 26.62 25.35
N ARG A 6 40.98 25.87 24.93
CA ARG A 6 40.80 24.75 24.02
C ARG A 6 40.63 23.49 24.84
N VAL A 7 39.54 22.79 24.59
CA VAL A 7 39.22 21.51 25.24
C VAL A 7 39.14 20.43 24.18
N ARG A 8 39.41 19.19 24.58
CA ARG A 8 39.21 17.99 23.73
C ARG A 8 38.25 17.06 24.46
N VAL A 9 37.18 16.72 23.81
CA VAL A 9 36.27 15.67 24.28
C VAL A 9 36.94 14.31 24.07
N THR A 10 37.00 13.50 25.13
CA THR A 10 37.67 12.18 25.11
C THR A 10 36.71 11.01 25.24
N GLY A 11 35.43 11.28 25.49
CA GLY A 11 34.39 10.29 25.62
C GLY A 11 33.00 10.90 25.48
N GLU A 12 32.01 10.10 25.30
CA GLU A 12 30.61 10.51 25.33
C GLU A 12 30.09 10.61 26.77
N GLY A 13 29.04 11.39 26.95
CA GLY A 13 28.39 11.59 28.24
C GLY A 13 28.08 13.07 28.49
N GLU A 14 27.98 13.46 29.73
CA GLU A 14 27.76 14.83 30.15
C GLU A 14 29.09 15.50 30.53
N ALA A 15 29.42 16.58 29.83
CA ALA A 15 30.58 17.42 30.18
C ALA A 15 30.12 18.59 31.03
N THR A 16 30.69 18.72 32.22
CA THR A 16 30.44 19.85 33.11
C THR A 16 31.65 20.80 33.12
N VAL A 17 31.42 22.03 32.75
CA VAL A 17 32.45 23.09 32.78
C VAL A 17 32.11 24.09 33.89
N ARG A 18 33.04 24.24 34.84
CA ARG A 18 32.94 25.23 35.92
C ARG A 18 34.01 26.27 35.71
N MET A 19 33.59 27.53 35.59
CA MET A 19 34.46 28.68 35.45
C MET A 19 34.34 29.55 36.69
N LYS A 20 35.49 30.03 37.20
CA LYS A 20 35.53 30.92 38.35
C LYS A 20 36.36 32.15 38.00
N ALA A 21 35.89 33.33 38.41
CA ALA A 21 36.61 34.56 38.37
C ALA A 21 36.79 35.04 39.82
N LEU A 22 38.03 35.28 40.21
CA LEU A 22 38.40 35.70 41.58
C LEU A 22 39.14 36.98 41.51
N THR A 23 38.79 37.91 42.39
CA THR A 23 39.57 39.16 42.72
C THR A 23 39.84 39.18 44.21
N ASP A 24 40.59 40.19 44.65
CA ASP A 24 40.86 40.33 46.08
C ASP A 24 39.64 40.77 46.90
N GLU A 25 38.59 41.25 46.23
CA GLU A 25 37.40 41.80 46.88
C GLU A 25 36.14 40.96 46.55
N GLU A 26 36.05 40.37 45.35
CA GLU A 26 34.86 39.69 44.87
C GLU A 26 35.20 38.40 44.12
N SER A 27 34.22 37.46 44.06
CA SER A 27 34.33 36.27 43.27
C SER A 27 33.00 35.90 42.61
N ASP A 28 33.07 35.35 41.42
CA ASP A 28 31.93 34.81 40.69
C ASP A 28 32.25 33.45 40.07
N ALA A 29 31.26 32.61 39.94
CA ALA A 29 31.40 31.27 39.34
C ALA A 29 30.17 30.88 38.55
N VAL A 30 30.41 30.28 37.40
CA VAL A 30 29.39 29.69 36.55
C VAL A 30 29.70 28.21 36.31
N GLU A 31 28.71 27.37 36.43
CA GLU A 31 28.78 25.96 36.06
C GLU A 31 27.74 25.67 34.98
N MET A 32 28.18 25.02 33.90
CA MET A 32 27.32 24.63 32.79
C MET A 32 27.62 23.20 32.44
N SER A 33 26.57 22.40 32.30
CA SER A 33 26.63 21.05 31.79
C SER A 33 26.04 20.99 30.36
N PHE A 34 26.69 20.22 29.50
CA PHE A 34 26.23 19.99 28.16
C PHE A 34 26.55 18.55 27.72
N PRO A 35 25.66 17.92 26.92
CA PRO A 35 25.88 16.57 26.45
C PRO A 35 26.96 16.53 25.37
N CYS A 36 27.80 15.49 25.42
CA CYS A 36 28.77 15.14 24.40
C CYS A 36 28.32 13.86 23.73
N PHE A 37 27.97 13.94 22.45
CA PHE A 37 27.49 12.83 21.68
C PHE A 37 28.54 12.30 20.70
N VAL A 38 28.50 11.02 20.43
CA VAL A 38 29.23 10.44 19.30
C VAL A 38 28.49 10.82 18.01
N HIS A 39 29.22 11.34 17.03
CA HIS A 39 28.67 11.58 15.71
C HIS A 39 28.34 10.25 15.04
N GLY A 40 27.12 10.08 14.58
CA GLY A 40 26.64 8.88 13.94
C GLY A 40 25.12 8.88 13.82
N MET A 41 24.59 7.84 13.20
CA MET A 41 23.14 7.67 13.05
C MET A 41 22.71 6.21 13.11
N LEU A 42 21.44 6.01 13.45
CA LEU A 42 20.81 4.70 13.36
C LEU A 42 20.42 4.44 11.90
N LYS A 43 20.93 3.37 11.33
CA LYS A 43 20.63 2.88 9.97
C LYS A 43 19.91 1.55 10.06
N THR A 44 18.88 1.36 9.23
CA THR A 44 18.19 0.08 9.07
C THR A 44 18.15 -0.31 7.60
N ASP A 45 18.77 -1.42 7.27
CA ASP A 45 18.65 -2.07 5.96
C ASP A 45 17.58 -3.15 6.06
N SER A 46 16.63 -3.17 5.11
CA SER A 46 15.52 -4.12 5.08
C SER A 46 15.58 -4.99 3.83
N PHE A 47 15.31 -6.27 4.03
CA PHE A 47 15.29 -7.28 2.99
C PHE A 47 14.01 -8.09 3.12
N SER A 48 13.45 -8.53 2.02
CA SER A 48 12.22 -9.33 2.05
C SER A 48 12.30 -10.48 1.06
N GLY A 49 11.58 -11.55 1.35
CA GLY A 49 11.54 -12.70 0.47
C GLY A 49 10.32 -13.59 0.70
N VAL A 50 10.14 -14.52 -0.23
CA VAL A 50 9.12 -15.57 -0.16
C VAL A 50 9.75 -16.90 -0.51
N VAL A 51 9.72 -17.85 0.42
CA VAL A 51 10.09 -19.23 0.14
C VAL A 51 8.84 -20.00 -0.23
N ARG A 52 8.75 -20.47 -1.47
CA ARG A 52 7.62 -21.25 -1.96
C ARG A 52 7.99 -22.70 -2.10
N ALA A 53 6.96 -23.57 -2.07
CA ALA A 53 7.16 -24.95 -2.41
C ALA A 53 7.47 -25.08 -3.91
N ALA A 54 8.68 -25.46 -4.27
CA ALA A 54 9.00 -25.97 -5.59
C ALA A 54 8.51 -27.43 -5.75
N LYS A 55 9.10 -28.16 -6.67
CA LYS A 55 8.73 -29.55 -6.93
C LYS A 55 9.09 -30.52 -5.81
N GLU A 56 10.00 -30.13 -4.91
CA GLU A 56 10.42 -30.89 -3.73
C GLU A 56 9.90 -30.25 -2.45
N ASN A 57 9.71 -31.03 -1.40
CA ASN A 57 9.05 -30.57 -0.16
C ASN A 57 9.91 -29.61 0.72
N THR A 58 11.13 -29.32 0.34
CA THR A 58 12.02 -28.42 1.07
C THR A 58 12.59 -27.37 0.14
N ASP A 59 12.45 -26.12 0.50
CA ASP A 59 12.98 -24.98 -0.23
C ASP A 59 13.58 -23.96 0.71
N SER A 60 14.51 -23.17 0.17
CA SER A 60 15.11 -22.06 0.91
C SER A 60 15.32 -20.84 0.03
N GLN A 61 15.42 -19.69 0.69
CA GLN A 61 15.87 -18.45 0.08
C GLN A 61 16.92 -17.82 0.99
N SER A 62 18.02 -17.39 0.38
CA SER A 62 19.12 -16.72 1.08
C SER A 62 19.20 -15.26 0.68
N ILE A 63 19.53 -14.43 1.66
CA ILE A 63 19.90 -13.03 1.49
C ILE A 63 21.28 -12.81 2.08
N THR A 64 22.07 -11.94 1.45
CA THR A 64 23.38 -11.51 1.98
C THR A 64 23.20 -10.16 2.63
N ILE A 65 23.58 -10.05 3.90
CA ILE A 65 23.63 -8.80 4.66
C ILE A 65 25.06 -8.44 4.96
N ARG A 66 25.35 -7.15 5.09
CA ARG A 66 26.69 -6.67 5.46
C ARG A 66 26.62 -5.86 6.74
N VAL A 67 27.26 -6.38 7.78
CA VAL A 67 27.42 -5.70 9.07
C VAL A 67 28.67 -4.83 9.01
N PRO A 68 28.58 -3.49 9.14
CA PRO A 68 29.72 -2.60 9.03
C PRO A 68 30.73 -2.81 10.17
N GLU A 69 32.00 -2.51 9.90
CA GLU A 69 33.06 -2.55 10.92
C GLU A 69 32.92 -1.38 11.90
N GLU A 70 32.64 -0.20 11.37
CA GLU A 70 32.45 1.02 12.16
C GLU A 70 31.00 1.11 12.67
N ARG A 71 30.72 0.40 13.76
CA ARG A 71 29.39 0.34 14.38
C ARG A 71 29.50 0.26 15.90
N ARG A 72 28.36 0.44 16.56
CA ARG A 72 28.19 0.11 17.98
C ARG A 72 27.59 -1.29 18.10
N PRO A 73 28.33 -2.27 18.63
CA PRO A 73 27.82 -3.65 18.79
C PRO A 73 26.55 -3.72 19.62
N ASP A 74 26.47 -2.96 20.72
CA ASP A 74 25.31 -2.86 21.63
C ASP A 74 24.04 -2.26 20.97
N GLN A 75 24.21 -1.60 19.81
CA GLN A 75 23.12 -1.02 19.03
C GLN A 75 22.99 -1.67 17.64
N THR A 76 23.55 -2.87 17.50
CA THR A 76 23.47 -3.64 16.27
C THR A 76 22.55 -4.84 16.47
N ARG A 77 21.56 -4.98 15.57
CA ARG A 77 20.52 -6.00 15.67
C ARG A 77 20.13 -6.50 14.29
N LEU A 78 20.10 -7.81 14.13
CA LEU A 78 19.43 -8.50 13.04
C LEU A 78 18.10 -9.05 13.57
N GLU A 79 17.00 -8.66 12.94
CA GLU A 79 15.69 -9.22 13.21
C GLU A 79 15.14 -9.86 11.93
N VAL A 80 14.83 -11.16 11.99
CA VAL A 80 14.19 -11.91 10.91
C VAL A 80 12.78 -12.26 11.35
N ARG A 81 11.78 -11.77 10.64
CA ARG A 81 10.36 -12.10 10.86
C ARG A 81 9.84 -12.94 9.72
N TYR A 82 8.97 -13.88 10.04
CA TYR A 82 8.40 -14.79 9.06
C TYR A 82 6.94 -15.11 9.36
N SER A 83 6.19 -15.35 8.29
CA SER A 83 4.76 -15.71 8.35
C SER A 83 4.43 -16.76 7.31
N PRO A 84 3.68 -17.81 7.64
CA PRO A 84 3.24 -18.85 6.71
C PRO A 84 2.01 -18.44 5.89
N THR A 85 1.40 -17.29 6.17
CA THR A 85 0.16 -16.85 5.55
C THR A 85 0.02 -15.34 5.58
N LEU A 86 -0.74 -14.81 4.63
CA LEU A 86 -1.13 -13.40 4.55
C LEU A 86 -2.50 -13.11 5.16
N ALA A 87 -3.16 -14.12 5.74
CA ALA A 87 -4.49 -13.96 6.35
C ALA A 87 -4.53 -12.88 7.45
N GLY A 88 -3.40 -12.66 8.14
CA GLY A 88 -3.28 -11.59 9.13
C GLY A 88 -3.57 -10.20 8.57
N ALA A 89 -3.13 -9.92 7.35
CA ALA A 89 -3.37 -8.64 6.69
C ALA A 89 -4.86 -8.36 6.42
N MET A 90 -5.65 -9.41 6.14
CA MET A 90 -7.11 -9.29 5.99
C MET A 90 -7.76 -8.97 7.33
N VAL A 91 -7.34 -9.66 8.38
CA VAL A 91 -7.83 -9.44 9.76
C VAL A 91 -7.57 -8.00 10.23
N ASP A 92 -6.38 -7.48 9.96
CA ASP A 92 -5.97 -6.14 10.40
C ASP A 92 -6.76 -5.00 9.70
N ALA A 93 -7.33 -5.25 8.53
CA ALA A 93 -8.10 -4.26 7.78
C ALA A 93 -9.57 -4.13 8.21
N LEU A 94 -10.13 -5.12 8.90
CA LEU A 94 -11.56 -5.17 9.21
C LEU A 94 -12.06 -4.08 10.14
N PRO A 95 -11.35 -3.67 11.21
CA PRO A 95 -11.80 -2.60 12.09
C PRO A 95 -12.10 -1.30 11.35
N TYR A 96 -11.29 -0.93 10.37
CA TYR A 96 -11.53 0.25 9.53
C TYR A 96 -12.88 0.20 8.82
N LEU A 97 -13.27 -0.96 8.28
CA LEU A 97 -14.54 -1.12 7.56
C LEU A 97 -15.74 -1.05 8.51
N VAL A 98 -15.61 -1.63 9.69
CA VAL A 98 -16.70 -1.71 10.69
C VAL A 98 -16.99 -0.36 11.32
N GLU A 99 -15.94 0.39 11.65
CA GLU A 99 -16.06 1.69 12.33
C GLU A 99 -16.38 2.85 11.38
N TYR A 100 -16.41 2.62 10.07
CA TYR A 100 -16.69 3.67 9.10
C TYR A 100 -18.11 4.24 9.30
N PRO A 101 -18.26 5.54 9.64
CA PRO A 101 -19.49 6.08 10.21
C PRO A 101 -20.62 6.31 9.19
N TYR A 102 -20.31 6.30 7.89
CA TYR A 102 -21.28 6.58 6.84
C TYR A 102 -21.95 5.31 6.32
N GLY A 103 -23.17 5.44 5.78
CA GLY A 103 -24.02 4.30 5.42
C GLY A 103 -24.68 4.43 4.05
N CYS A 104 -23.95 4.81 2.98
CA CYS A 104 -24.45 4.63 1.62
C CYS A 104 -24.57 3.14 1.28
N THR A 105 -25.18 2.83 0.15
CA THR A 105 -25.43 1.44 -0.28
C THR A 105 -24.14 0.63 -0.35
N GLU A 106 -23.09 1.18 -0.95
CA GLU A 106 -21.78 0.53 -1.07
C GLU A 106 -21.12 0.34 0.31
N GLN A 107 -21.11 1.37 1.15
CA GLN A 107 -20.51 1.29 2.48
C GLN A 107 -21.25 0.29 3.38
N THR A 108 -22.57 0.20 3.25
CA THR A 108 -23.36 -0.83 3.95
C THR A 108 -22.90 -2.23 3.56
N LEU A 109 -22.66 -2.46 2.27
CA LEU A 109 -22.16 -3.73 1.76
C LEU A 109 -20.73 -4.02 2.26
N ASN A 110 -19.83 -3.04 2.11
CA ASN A 110 -18.41 -3.19 2.44
C ASN A 110 -18.16 -3.36 3.95
N ARG A 111 -19.14 -3.06 4.78
CA ARG A 111 -19.07 -3.23 6.23
C ARG A 111 -19.04 -4.69 6.67
N PHE A 112 -19.83 -5.57 6.04
CA PHE A 112 -19.95 -6.95 6.49
C PHE A 112 -19.35 -8.00 5.54
N ILE A 113 -19.38 -7.79 4.21
CA ILE A 113 -18.90 -8.79 3.25
C ILE A 113 -17.43 -9.17 3.50
N PRO A 114 -16.47 -8.23 3.64
CA PRO A 114 -15.09 -8.59 3.92
C PRO A 114 -14.90 -9.36 5.23
N THR A 115 -15.69 -9.02 6.25
CA THR A 115 -15.65 -9.72 7.55
C THR A 115 -16.10 -11.16 7.41
N VAL A 116 -17.20 -11.41 6.69
CA VAL A 116 -17.69 -12.78 6.40
C VAL A 116 -16.66 -13.58 5.62
N ILE A 117 -16.10 -13.00 4.55
CA ILE A 117 -15.07 -13.66 3.74
C ILE A 117 -13.88 -14.06 4.62
N THR A 118 -13.38 -13.14 5.43
CA THR A 118 -12.22 -13.35 6.30
C THR A 118 -12.53 -14.43 7.34
N GLN A 119 -13.67 -14.35 8.00
CA GLN A 119 -14.09 -15.34 8.99
C GLN A 119 -14.16 -16.75 8.40
N ARG A 120 -14.74 -16.88 7.19
CA ARG A 120 -14.81 -18.17 6.49
C ARG A 120 -13.44 -18.74 6.14
N ILE A 121 -12.49 -17.90 5.76
CA ILE A 121 -11.12 -18.36 5.50
C ILE A 121 -10.48 -18.85 6.78
N LEU A 122 -10.58 -18.10 7.88
CA LEU A 122 -10.03 -18.51 9.17
C LEU A 122 -10.66 -19.83 9.67
N GLN A 123 -11.96 -20.00 9.50
CA GLN A 123 -12.66 -21.27 9.83
C GLN A 123 -12.19 -22.45 8.95
N LYS A 124 -11.99 -22.23 7.63
CA LYS A 124 -11.42 -23.24 6.73
C LYS A 124 -9.98 -23.62 7.11
N MET A 125 -9.23 -22.71 7.72
CA MET A 125 -7.92 -23.00 8.29
C MET A 125 -8.00 -23.87 9.56
N GLY A 126 -9.18 -24.23 10.03
CA GLY A 126 -9.38 -25.02 11.25
C GLY A 126 -9.15 -24.24 12.54
N LEU A 127 -9.23 -22.92 12.50
CA LEU A 127 -8.94 -22.03 13.62
C LEU A 127 -10.17 -21.84 14.50
N ASN A 128 -9.98 -21.97 15.81
CA ASN A 128 -10.94 -21.51 16.80
C ASN A 128 -10.75 -20.02 17.05
N LEU A 129 -11.69 -19.22 16.57
CA LEU A 129 -11.60 -17.76 16.57
C LEU A 129 -11.53 -17.17 17.99
N ALA A 130 -12.25 -17.76 18.95
CA ALA A 130 -12.23 -17.32 20.34
C ALA A 130 -10.86 -17.54 21.01
N ASP A 131 -10.20 -18.67 20.70
CA ASP A 131 -8.90 -19.01 21.28
C ASP A 131 -7.76 -18.12 20.77
N ILE A 132 -7.86 -17.61 19.54
CA ILE A 132 -6.81 -16.77 18.94
C ILE A 132 -6.97 -15.28 19.26
N ARG A 133 -8.19 -14.82 19.62
CA ARG A 133 -8.47 -13.40 19.91
C ARG A 133 -7.47 -12.77 20.88
N ASP A 134 -7.15 -13.47 21.96
CA ASP A 134 -6.35 -12.95 23.05
C ASP A 134 -4.86 -13.40 23.00
N LYS A 135 -4.54 -14.36 22.13
CA LYS A 135 -3.20 -15.01 22.07
C LYS A 135 -2.47 -14.81 20.76
N ARG A 136 -3.01 -14.01 19.87
CA ARG A 136 -2.46 -13.88 18.53
C ARG A 136 -1.07 -13.26 18.49
N THR A 137 -0.22 -13.85 17.67
CA THR A 137 1.03 -13.25 17.22
C THR A 137 0.74 -12.33 16.04
N ASN A 138 1.44 -11.21 15.96
CA ASN A 138 1.38 -10.37 14.76
C ASN A 138 1.99 -11.14 13.57
N LEU A 139 1.16 -11.49 12.60
CA LEU A 139 1.57 -12.17 11.38
C LEU A 139 2.10 -11.23 10.30
N ASN A 140 2.11 -9.90 10.53
CA ASN A 140 2.66 -8.96 9.59
C ASN A 140 4.20 -8.94 9.68
N ALA A 141 4.86 -9.69 8.80
CA ALA A 141 6.31 -9.77 8.73
C ALA A 141 6.99 -8.44 8.37
N GLN A 142 6.25 -7.46 7.87
CA GLN A 142 6.78 -6.14 7.48
C GLN A 142 6.94 -5.17 8.66
N GLU A 143 6.33 -5.44 9.82
CA GLU A 143 6.43 -4.55 10.96
C GLU A 143 7.65 -4.86 11.82
N ILE A 144 8.43 -3.83 12.10
CA ILE A 144 9.58 -3.86 13.02
C ILE A 144 9.14 -3.36 14.40
N GLY A 145 9.83 -3.79 15.44
CA GLY A 145 9.76 -3.21 16.77
C GLY A 145 9.10 -4.08 17.83
N ASN A 146 8.76 -3.49 18.96
CA ASN A 146 8.25 -4.19 20.13
C ASN A 146 6.78 -4.59 19.97
N ASP A 147 6.47 -5.88 20.16
CA ASP A 147 5.10 -6.42 20.08
C ASP A 147 4.14 -5.73 21.07
N THR A 148 4.65 -5.29 22.23
CA THR A 148 3.85 -4.57 23.25
C THR A 148 3.42 -3.18 22.76
N GLU A 149 4.28 -2.47 22.06
CA GLU A 149 3.94 -1.15 21.51
C GLU A 149 2.96 -1.27 20.34
N ARG A 150 3.12 -2.29 19.51
CA ARG A 150 2.17 -2.59 18.44
C ARG A 150 0.82 -3.02 18.98
N ALA A 151 0.80 -3.84 20.00
CA ALA A 151 -0.43 -4.23 20.69
C ALA A 151 -1.17 -3.02 21.28
N LYS A 152 -0.45 -1.95 21.70
CA LYS A 152 -1.09 -0.69 22.13
C LYS A 152 -1.79 0.04 20.97
N ARG A 153 -1.23 0.00 19.77
CA ARG A 153 -1.88 0.58 18.57
C ARG A 153 -3.16 -0.19 18.22
N TRP A 154 -3.17 -1.50 18.40
CA TRP A 154 -4.34 -2.34 18.15
C TRP A 154 -5.48 -2.13 19.15
N LYS A 155 -5.18 -1.70 20.38
CA LYS A 155 -6.20 -1.31 21.37
C LYS A 155 -7.00 -0.06 20.98
N THR A 156 -6.51 0.71 20.02
CA THR A 156 -7.22 1.89 19.50
C THR A 156 -8.41 1.50 18.63
N PHE A 157 -8.46 0.27 18.13
CA PHE A 157 -9.52 -0.31 17.32
C PHE A 157 -10.13 -1.51 18.07
N GLU A 158 -10.97 -1.24 19.05
CA GLU A 158 -11.77 -2.28 19.74
C GLU A 158 -13.17 -2.32 19.12
N PRO A 159 -13.75 -3.52 18.97
CA PRO A 159 -13.23 -4.87 18.81
C PRO A 159 -13.17 -5.32 17.34
N ASN A 160 -12.18 -6.14 16.95
CA ASN A 160 -12.20 -6.73 15.61
C ASN A 160 -13.29 -7.82 15.54
N PRO A 161 -14.36 -7.63 14.76
CA PRO A 161 -15.55 -8.48 14.78
C PRO A 161 -15.29 -9.90 14.28
N VAL A 162 -14.22 -10.13 13.52
CA VAL A 162 -13.93 -11.44 12.92
C VAL A 162 -13.77 -12.56 13.95
N PHE A 163 -13.39 -12.22 15.19
CA PHE A 163 -13.19 -13.16 16.28
C PHE A 163 -14.45 -13.42 17.12
N ASP A 164 -15.56 -12.79 16.79
CA ASP A 164 -16.83 -12.92 17.51
C ASP A 164 -17.93 -13.32 16.51
N GLU A 165 -18.37 -14.58 16.58
CA GLU A 165 -19.37 -15.12 15.67
C GLU A 165 -20.73 -14.42 15.82
N ASP A 166 -21.12 -14.10 17.05
CA ASP A 166 -22.40 -13.41 17.33
C ASP A 166 -22.38 -11.98 16.77
N GLU A 167 -21.23 -11.31 16.88
CA GLU A 167 -21.04 -9.97 16.29
C GLU A 167 -21.09 -10.00 14.76
N VAL A 168 -20.45 -10.96 14.13
CA VAL A 168 -20.52 -11.14 12.67
C VAL A 168 -21.94 -11.45 12.23
N GLU A 169 -22.65 -12.35 12.92
CA GLU A 169 -24.05 -12.66 12.61
C GLU A 169 -24.94 -11.41 12.73
N ARG A 170 -24.76 -10.61 13.79
CA ARG A 170 -25.45 -9.35 13.99
C ARG A 170 -25.18 -8.35 12.86
N MET A 171 -23.91 -8.20 12.46
CA MET A 171 -23.50 -7.32 11.36
C MET A 171 -24.12 -7.76 10.03
N VAL A 172 -24.08 -9.04 9.74
CA VAL A 172 -24.69 -9.64 8.54
C VAL A 172 -26.18 -9.35 8.51
N LYS A 173 -26.90 -9.65 9.59
CA LYS A 173 -28.34 -9.40 9.70
C LYS A 173 -28.68 -7.94 9.44
N GLN A 174 -28.00 -7.03 10.14
CA GLN A 174 -28.21 -5.58 9.96
C GLN A 174 -27.89 -5.13 8.53
N GLY A 175 -26.78 -5.62 7.95
CA GLY A 175 -26.38 -5.29 6.58
C GLY A 175 -27.40 -5.77 5.54
N VAL A 176 -27.85 -7.01 5.65
CA VAL A 176 -28.87 -7.59 4.75
C VAL A 176 -30.21 -6.88 4.89
N GLU A 177 -30.69 -6.62 6.12
CA GLU A 177 -31.92 -5.85 6.39
C GLU A 177 -31.82 -4.44 5.79
N ARG A 178 -30.70 -3.76 5.98
CA ARG A 178 -30.46 -2.42 5.45
C ARG A 178 -30.47 -2.41 3.93
N LEU A 179 -29.72 -3.30 3.27
CA LEU A 179 -29.69 -3.40 1.79
C LEU A 179 -31.08 -3.77 1.23
N THR A 180 -31.84 -4.61 1.95
CA THR A 180 -33.21 -4.93 1.57
C THR A 180 -34.11 -3.68 1.60
N SER A 181 -33.99 -2.87 2.64
CA SER A 181 -34.75 -1.62 2.75
C SER A 181 -34.35 -0.54 1.73
N MET A 182 -33.13 -0.64 1.19
CA MET A 182 -32.60 0.27 0.17
C MET A 182 -32.91 -0.20 -1.26
N GLN A 183 -33.37 -1.44 -1.46
CA GLN A 183 -33.76 -1.93 -2.77
C GLN A 183 -34.99 -1.22 -3.28
N LEU A 184 -34.91 -0.65 -4.48
CA LEU A 184 -36.01 0.11 -5.08
C LEU A 184 -37.06 -0.83 -5.69
N SER A 185 -38.23 -0.29 -6.00
CA SER A 185 -39.36 -1.06 -6.52
C SER A 185 -39.09 -1.73 -7.87
N ASP A 186 -38.15 -1.22 -8.65
CA ASP A 186 -37.70 -1.80 -9.91
C ASP A 186 -36.68 -2.94 -9.74
N GLY A 187 -36.23 -3.19 -8.49
CA GLY A 187 -35.31 -4.25 -8.14
C GLY A 187 -33.84 -3.85 -8.08
N GLY A 188 -33.48 -2.63 -8.48
CA GLY A 188 -32.13 -2.10 -8.40
C GLY A 188 -31.83 -1.34 -7.11
N TRP A 189 -30.62 -0.79 -6.99
CA TRP A 189 -30.19 0.05 -5.86
C TRP A 189 -29.66 1.39 -6.34
N GLY A 190 -29.99 2.43 -5.56
CA GLY A 190 -29.43 3.77 -5.65
C GLY A 190 -28.22 3.96 -4.74
N TRP A 191 -27.71 5.18 -4.65
CA TRP A 191 -26.63 5.54 -3.74
C TRP A 191 -27.05 5.54 -2.28
N PHE A 192 -28.25 6.03 -2.03
CA PHE A 192 -28.85 6.14 -0.71
C PHE A 192 -30.25 5.50 -0.72
N SER A 193 -30.92 5.57 0.42
CA SER A 193 -32.36 5.27 0.52
C SER A 193 -33.13 6.57 0.61
N GLY A 194 -34.34 6.61 0.07
CA GLY A 194 -35.25 7.73 0.29
C GLY A 194 -36.03 8.16 -0.94
N ARG A 195 -36.81 9.24 -0.77
CA ARG A 195 -37.72 9.76 -1.78
C ARG A 195 -36.92 10.39 -2.95
N GLY A 196 -37.18 9.96 -4.16
CA GLY A 196 -36.51 10.47 -5.36
C GLY A 196 -35.21 9.74 -5.74
N GLU A 197 -34.84 8.72 -5.01
CA GLU A 197 -33.71 7.84 -5.40
C GLU A 197 -34.08 7.02 -6.63
N ARG A 198 -33.09 6.70 -7.44
CA ARG A 198 -33.22 5.87 -8.64
C ARG A 198 -32.15 4.79 -8.65
N SER A 199 -32.45 3.70 -9.34
CA SER A 199 -31.47 2.63 -9.54
C SER A 199 -30.33 3.08 -10.42
N TRP A 200 -29.08 2.81 -9.97
CA TRP A 200 -27.86 3.04 -10.70
C TRP A 200 -27.25 1.71 -11.10
N SER A 201 -26.90 1.58 -12.35
CA SER A 201 -26.37 0.31 -12.89
C SER A 201 -25.10 -0.16 -12.20
N HIS A 202 -24.17 0.74 -11.92
CA HIS A 202 -22.96 0.40 -11.18
C HIS A 202 -23.27 -0.03 -9.75
N THR A 203 -24.03 0.78 -8.99
CA THR A 203 -24.37 0.47 -7.60
C THR A 203 -25.13 -0.86 -7.50
N THR A 204 -26.09 -1.08 -8.41
CA THR A 204 -26.82 -2.35 -8.48
C THR A 204 -25.89 -3.53 -8.77
N ALA A 205 -24.93 -3.38 -9.70
CA ALA A 205 -23.96 -4.42 -10.00
C ALA A 205 -23.04 -4.74 -8.80
N VAL A 206 -22.56 -3.71 -8.09
CA VAL A 206 -21.75 -3.86 -6.86
C VAL A 206 -22.52 -4.60 -5.78
N VAL A 207 -23.78 -4.23 -5.54
CA VAL A 207 -24.61 -4.90 -4.53
C VAL A 207 -24.88 -6.36 -4.92
N VAL A 208 -25.26 -6.62 -6.16
CA VAL A 208 -25.51 -8.00 -6.63
C VAL A 208 -24.26 -8.86 -6.52
N HIS A 209 -23.08 -8.35 -6.93
CA HIS A 209 -21.80 -9.03 -6.75
C HIS A 209 -21.52 -9.36 -5.28
N GLY A 210 -21.68 -8.39 -4.38
CA GLY A 210 -21.47 -8.62 -2.96
C GLY A 210 -22.46 -9.61 -2.36
N LEU A 211 -23.74 -9.57 -2.74
CA LEU A 211 -24.74 -10.55 -2.29
C LEU A 211 -24.45 -11.97 -2.81
N GLN A 212 -23.94 -12.09 -4.05
CA GLN A 212 -23.46 -13.37 -4.58
C GLN A 212 -22.26 -13.89 -3.77
N THR A 213 -21.34 -13.00 -3.42
CA THR A 213 -20.19 -13.32 -2.57
C THR A 213 -20.65 -13.73 -1.16
N ALA A 214 -21.62 -13.03 -0.59
CA ALA A 214 -22.24 -13.38 0.69
C ALA A 214 -22.85 -14.80 0.65
N THR A 215 -23.63 -15.10 -0.39
CA THR A 215 -24.24 -16.42 -0.58
C THR A 215 -23.19 -17.52 -0.72
N LYS A 216 -22.10 -17.28 -1.46
CA LYS A 216 -20.96 -18.22 -1.57
C LYS A 216 -20.27 -18.49 -0.22
N ASN A 217 -20.48 -17.59 0.75
CA ASN A 217 -19.97 -17.69 2.14
C ASN A 217 -21.09 -18.01 3.15
N ASP A 218 -22.14 -18.70 2.73
CA ASP A 218 -23.25 -19.23 3.54
C ASP A 218 -24.09 -18.16 4.26
N VAL A 219 -24.12 -16.94 3.76
CA VAL A 219 -25.00 -15.88 4.27
C VAL A 219 -26.42 -16.09 3.73
N ALA A 220 -27.38 -16.16 4.63
CA ALA A 220 -28.79 -16.22 4.26
C ALA A 220 -29.30 -14.82 3.85
N LEU A 221 -29.84 -14.71 2.65
CA LEU A 221 -30.44 -13.48 2.12
C LEU A 221 -31.95 -13.48 2.26
N VAL A 222 -32.55 -12.28 2.23
CA VAL A 222 -34.01 -12.16 2.14
C VAL A 222 -34.49 -12.75 0.79
N PRO A 223 -35.47 -13.66 0.79
CA PRO A 223 -35.95 -14.31 -0.43
C PRO A 223 -36.33 -13.33 -1.54
N GLY A 224 -35.85 -13.58 -2.74
CA GLY A 224 -36.11 -12.77 -3.93
C GLY A 224 -35.33 -11.46 -4.02
N MET A 225 -34.56 -11.07 -3.00
CA MET A 225 -33.75 -9.84 -3.03
C MET A 225 -32.69 -9.90 -4.13
N LEU A 226 -31.90 -10.94 -4.14
CA LEU A 226 -30.87 -11.17 -5.16
C LEU A 226 -31.47 -11.33 -6.55
N ASP A 227 -32.55 -12.12 -6.68
CA ASP A 227 -33.21 -12.40 -7.97
C ASP A 227 -33.72 -11.13 -8.64
N ARG A 228 -34.33 -10.20 -7.87
CA ARG A 228 -34.78 -8.89 -8.40
C ARG A 228 -33.62 -8.06 -8.90
N GLY A 229 -32.49 -8.03 -8.19
CA GLY A 229 -31.29 -7.32 -8.62
C GLY A 229 -30.70 -7.89 -9.90
N VAL A 230 -30.60 -9.22 -9.98
CA VAL A 230 -30.15 -9.93 -11.18
C VAL A 230 -31.07 -9.65 -12.37
N ALA A 231 -32.39 -9.69 -12.17
CA ALA A 231 -33.37 -9.37 -13.21
C ALA A 231 -33.23 -7.92 -13.71
N TRP A 232 -33.00 -6.98 -12.81
CA TRP A 232 -32.73 -5.58 -13.17
C TRP A 232 -31.48 -5.45 -14.04
N LEU A 233 -30.36 -6.08 -13.65
CA LEU A 233 -29.11 -6.07 -14.42
C LEU A 233 -29.26 -6.76 -15.78
N LYS A 234 -30.03 -7.84 -15.87
CA LYS A 234 -30.33 -8.51 -17.13
C LYS A 234 -31.05 -7.56 -18.11
N ASN A 235 -32.03 -6.82 -17.64
CA ASN A 235 -32.74 -5.84 -18.46
C ASN A 235 -31.79 -4.70 -18.89
N TYR A 236 -30.97 -4.20 -17.97
CA TYR A 236 -29.95 -3.20 -18.28
C TYR A 236 -28.98 -3.70 -19.37
N GLN A 237 -28.42 -4.91 -19.23
CA GLN A 237 -27.51 -5.49 -20.23
C GLN A 237 -28.19 -5.65 -21.60
N ALA A 238 -29.43 -6.10 -21.65
CA ALA A 238 -30.19 -6.23 -22.88
C ALA A 238 -30.37 -4.88 -23.60
N GLU A 239 -30.60 -3.80 -22.85
CA GLU A 239 -30.63 -2.44 -23.41
C GLU A 239 -29.26 -2.04 -23.98
N GLN A 240 -28.17 -2.31 -23.27
CA GLN A 240 -26.81 -1.98 -23.74
C GLN A 240 -26.48 -2.75 -25.03
N VAL A 241 -26.80 -4.03 -25.10
CA VAL A 241 -26.66 -4.85 -26.32
C VAL A 241 -27.46 -4.21 -27.47
N GLN A 242 -28.71 -3.81 -27.19
CA GLN A 242 -29.53 -3.17 -28.21
C GLN A 242 -28.92 -1.83 -28.70
N TYR A 243 -28.32 -1.03 -27.80
CA TYR A 243 -27.66 0.23 -28.17
C TYR A 243 -26.40 -0.01 -29.02
N LEU A 244 -25.61 -1.03 -28.70
CA LEU A 244 -24.46 -1.47 -29.49
C LEU A 244 -24.88 -1.94 -30.88
N LYS A 245 -25.95 -2.72 -30.98
CA LYS A 245 -26.54 -3.19 -32.25
C LYS A 245 -27.07 -2.02 -33.09
N ASN A 246 -27.73 -1.06 -32.47
CA ASN A 246 -28.24 0.13 -33.15
C ASN A 246 -27.11 0.94 -33.80
N ASN A 247 -25.93 0.97 -33.17
CA ASN A 247 -24.77 1.68 -33.73
C ASN A 247 -24.24 1.01 -35.01
N LEU A 248 -24.50 -0.27 -35.22
CA LEU A 248 -24.10 -1.00 -36.43
C LEU A 248 -25.03 -0.77 -37.62
N ILE A 249 -26.15 -0.09 -37.44
CA ILE A 249 -27.09 0.24 -38.52
C ILE A 249 -26.43 1.14 -39.55
N LYS A 250 -26.30 0.65 -40.79
CA LYS A 250 -25.65 1.36 -41.92
C LYS A 250 -26.43 2.60 -42.33
N ASN A 251 -27.78 2.56 -42.31
CA ASN A 251 -28.60 3.72 -42.67
C ASN A 251 -28.53 4.79 -41.57
N VAL A 252 -27.92 5.92 -41.90
CA VAL A 252 -27.66 7.02 -40.96
C VAL A 252 -28.96 7.61 -40.40
N GLU A 253 -30.00 7.79 -41.23
CA GLU A 253 -31.27 8.36 -40.76
C GLU A 253 -32.05 7.43 -39.82
N GLN A 254 -31.98 6.12 -40.06
CA GLN A 254 -32.56 5.14 -39.14
C GLN A 254 -31.76 5.09 -37.84
N ARG A 255 -30.42 5.18 -37.89
CA ARG A 255 -29.55 5.18 -36.72
C ARG A 255 -29.78 6.40 -35.84
N LYS A 256 -29.91 7.60 -36.41
CA LYS A 256 -30.17 8.85 -35.65
C LYS A 256 -31.46 8.81 -34.81
N LYS A 257 -32.43 7.99 -35.19
CA LYS A 257 -33.71 7.84 -34.48
C LYS A 257 -33.62 6.91 -33.28
N LYS A 258 -32.49 6.25 -33.04
CA LYS A 258 -32.32 5.24 -32.00
C LYS A 258 -31.22 5.66 -31.02
N ARG A 259 -31.35 5.23 -29.77
CA ARG A 259 -30.22 5.30 -28.84
C ARG A 259 -29.12 4.36 -29.30
N THR A 260 -27.89 4.83 -29.33
CA THR A 260 -26.72 4.10 -29.77
C THR A 260 -25.62 4.15 -28.73
N LYS A 261 -24.80 3.12 -28.68
CA LYS A 261 -23.55 3.04 -27.91
C LYS A 261 -22.45 2.63 -28.89
N SER A 262 -21.34 3.39 -28.92
CA SER A 262 -20.28 3.16 -29.91
C SER A 262 -19.48 1.89 -29.64
N GLN A 263 -19.26 1.60 -28.38
CA GLN A 263 -18.44 0.48 -27.90
C GLN A 263 -18.92 -0.01 -26.53
N ALA A 264 -18.67 -1.28 -26.22
CA ALA A 264 -18.82 -1.81 -24.89
C ALA A 264 -17.77 -1.20 -23.95
N ASP A 265 -18.14 -0.97 -22.69
CA ASP A 265 -17.29 -0.30 -21.70
C ASP A 265 -17.05 -1.15 -20.45
N ASN A 266 -16.34 -0.57 -19.47
CA ASN A 266 -15.98 -1.27 -18.23
C ASN A 266 -17.20 -1.67 -17.38
N LEU A 267 -18.27 -0.89 -17.43
CA LEU A 267 -19.50 -1.23 -16.71
C LEU A 267 -20.21 -2.41 -17.35
N ASP A 268 -20.24 -2.48 -18.70
CA ASP A 268 -20.73 -3.66 -19.40
C ASP A 268 -19.94 -4.92 -19.02
N ALA A 269 -18.60 -4.80 -18.90
CA ALA A 269 -17.75 -5.91 -18.48
C ALA A 269 -18.09 -6.38 -17.05
N PHE A 270 -18.30 -5.43 -16.13
CA PHE A 270 -18.64 -5.77 -14.75
C PHE A 270 -20.05 -6.38 -14.62
N VAL A 271 -21.05 -5.80 -15.27
CA VAL A 271 -22.41 -6.38 -15.32
C VAL A 271 -22.40 -7.75 -15.96
N PHE A 272 -21.61 -7.94 -17.03
CA PHE A 272 -21.46 -9.24 -17.68
C PHE A 272 -20.88 -10.30 -16.72
N LEU A 273 -19.84 -9.97 -15.93
CA LEU A 273 -19.30 -10.87 -14.91
C LEU A 273 -20.36 -11.23 -13.86
N VAL A 274 -21.07 -10.23 -13.34
CA VAL A 274 -22.08 -10.42 -12.29
C VAL A 274 -23.24 -11.31 -12.77
N LEU A 275 -23.69 -11.12 -14.01
CA LEU A 275 -24.73 -11.97 -14.62
C LEU A 275 -24.21 -13.37 -14.94
N ASN A 276 -22.97 -13.49 -15.40
CA ASN A 276 -22.32 -14.77 -15.60
C ASN A 276 -22.23 -15.57 -14.28
N ASP A 277 -21.93 -14.94 -13.17
CA ASP A 277 -21.92 -15.56 -11.83
C ASP A 277 -23.32 -15.99 -11.35
N ALA A 278 -24.37 -15.39 -11.91
CA ALA A 278 -25.75 -15.83 -11.74
C ALA A 278 -26.18 -16.93 -12.75
N GLY A 279 -25.26 -17.44 -13.59
CA GLY A 279 -25.53 -18.42 -14.61
C GLY A 279 -26.23 -17.86 -15.87
N LEU A 280 -26.27 -16.55 -16.04
CA LEU A 280 -26.89 -15.86 -17.18
C LEU A 280 -25.81 -15.38 -18.15
N ILE A 281 -25.63 -16.10 -19.24
CA ILE A 281 -24.63 -15.79 -20.26
C ILE A 281 -25.30 -15.12 -21.45
N ASP A 282 -24.87 -13.91 -21.80
CA ASP A 282 -25.24 -13.20 -23.03
C ASP A 282 -24.08 -13.27 -24.03
N GLU A 283 -24.23 -14.07 -25.06
CA GLU A 283 -23.18 -14.26 -26.07
C GLU A 283 -22.93 -13.03 -26.92
N GLU A 284 -23.96 -12.22 -27.19
CA GLU A 284 -23.81 -10.99 -27.96
C GLU A 284 -22.97 -9.96 -27.15
N MET A 285 -23.26 -9.80 -25.85
CA MET A 285 -22.44 -8.92 -25.00
C MET A 285 -21.01 -9.45 -24.87
N ARG A 286 -20.80 -10.75 -24.71
CA ARG A 286 -19.46 -11.35 -24.72
C ARG A 286 -18.69 -10.98 -25.98
N ASP A 287 -19.32 -11.06 -27.15
CA ASP A 287 -18.66 -10.78 -28.43
C ASP A 287 -18.43 -9.27 -28.62
N PHE A 288 -19.32 -8.40 -28.16
CA PHE A 288 -19.10 -6.97 -28.12
C PHE A 288 -17.93 -6.59 -27.22
N LEU A 289 -17.84 -7.14 -26.01
CA LEU A 289 -16.71 -6.91 -25.09
C LEU A 289 -15.39 -7.38 -25.70
N TYR A 290 -15.40 -8.54 -26.38
CA TYR A 290 -14.19 -9.02 -27.06
C TYR A 290 -13.79 -8.16 -28.25
N ARG A 291 -14.75 -7.69 -29.05
CA ARG A 291 -14.53 -6.74 -30.16
C ARG A 291 -13.87 -5.45 -29.65
N ASP A 292 -14.39 -4.93 -28.55
CA ASP A 292 -14.03 -3.61 -28.01
C ASP A 292 -12.95 -3.71 -26.90
N ARG A 293 -12.33 -4.86 -26.68
CA ARG A 293 -11.39 -5.14 -25.58
C ARG A 293 -10.22 -4.16 -25.47
N THR A 294 -9.79 -3.58 -26.58
CA THR A 294 -8.68 -2.60 -26.57
C THR A 294 -9.08 -1.24 -25.96
N HIS A 295 -10.37 -0.95 -25.90
CA HIS A 295 -10.93 0.25 -25.28
C HIS A 295 -11.28 0.05 -23.79
N LEU A 296 -11.33 -1.20 -23.32
CA LEU A 296 -11.51 -1.47 -21.89
C LEU A 296 -10.26 -1.01 -21.13
N SER A 297 -10.47 -0.42 -19.95
CA SER A 297 -9.38 -0.24 -18.98
C SER A 297 -8.79 -1.58 -18.55
N VAL A 298 -7.63 -1.57 -17.92
CA VAL A 298 -7.02 -2.82 -17.41
C VAL A 298 -7.94 -3.49 -16.40
N TYR A 299 -8.59 -2.71 -15.52
CA TYR A 299 -9.66 -3.16 -14.66
C TYR A 299 -10.76 -3.92 -15.43
N GLY A 300 -11.34 -3.30 -16.46
CA GLY A 300 -12.40 -3.91 -17.27
C GLY A 300 -11.94 -5.19 -17.98
N LYS A 301 -10.67 -5.24 -18.42
CA LYS A 301 -10.07 -6.45 -18.99
C LYS A 301 -9.97 -7.58 -17.96
N ALA A 302 -9.52 -7.29 -16.73
CA ALA A 302 -9.41 -8.29 -15.66
C ALA A 302 -10.79 -8.86 -15.29
N VAL A 303 -11.78 -8.01 -15.13
CA VAL A 303 -13.17 -8.39 -14.85
C VAL A 303 -13.76 -9.24 -15.97
N TYR A 304 -13.56 -8.84 -17.23
CA TYR A 304 -14.01 -9.63 -18.38
C TYR A 304 -13.27 -10.96 -18.48
N GLY A 305 -11.97 -10.98 -18.17
CA GLY A 305 -11.15 -12.19 -18.13
C GLY A 305 -11.67 -13.24 -17.14
N LEU A 306 -12.16 -12.81 -15.97
CA LEU A 306 -12.80 -13.71 -14.99
C LEU A 306 -14.04 -14.39 -15.56
N ALA A 307 -14.90 -13.65 -16.26
CA ALA A 307 -16.08 -14.22 -16.92
C ALA A 307 -15.68 -15.20 -18.05
N LEU A 308 -14.67 -14.86 -18.84
CA LEU A 308 -14.16 -15.76 -19.89
C LEU A 308 -13.56 -17.05 -19.30
N HIS A 309 -12.84 -16.95 -18.18
CA HIS A 309 -12.29 -18.10 -17.47
C HIS A 309 -13.41 -19.05 -17.03
N SER A 310 -14.45 -18.54 -16.38
CA SER A 310 -15.56 -19.36 -15.89
C SER A 310 -16.38 -20.01 -17.03
N GLN A 311 -16.39 -19.40 -18.22
CA GLN A 311 -17.03 -19.93 -19.42
C GLN A 311 -16.14 -20.89 -20.24
N GLY A 312 -14.89 -21.12 -19.81
CA GLY A 312 -13.93 -21.94 -20.57
C GLY A 312 -13.48 -21.34 -21.91
N GLN A 313 -13.57 -20.02 -22.10
CA GLN A 313 -13.21 -19.33 -23.34
C GLN A 313 -11.68 -19.11 -23.43
N ALA A 314 -10.90 -20.18 -23.52
CA ALA A 314 -9.46 -20.17 -23.39
C ALA A 314 -8.73 -19.22 -24.36
N GLU A 315 -9.11 -19.21 -25.65
CA GLU A 315 -8.47 -18.35 -26.66
C GLU A 315 -8.73 -16.86 -26.39
N LYS A 316 -9.98 -16.51 -26.07
CA LYS A 316 -10.34 -15.11 -25.75
C LYS A 316 -9.65 -14.67 -24.45
N LEU A 317 -9.58 -15.55 -23.45
CA LEU A 317 -8.90 -15.30 -22.19
C LEU A 317 -7.40 -15.06 -22.39
N ALA A 318 -6.72 -15.90 -23.19
CA ALA A 318 -5.31 -15.73 -23.49
C ALA A 318 -5.01 -14.35 -24.12
N MET A 319 -5.89 -13.90 -25.04
CA MET A 319 -5.76 -12.56 -25.63
C MET A 319 -5.97 -11.44 -24.60
N ILE A 320 -6.91 -11.60 -23.66
CA ILE A 320 -7.12 -10.60 -22.59
C ILE A 320 -5.91 -10.55 -21.66
N LEU A 321 -5.37 -11.69 -21.26
CA LEU A 321 -4.14 -11.75 -20.43
C LEU A 321 -2.98 -11.05 -21.14
N GLN A 322 -2.76 -11.31 -22.41
CA GLN A 322 -1.75 -10.63 -23.21
C GLN A 322 -1.97 -9.11 -23.30
N ASN A 323 -3.23 -8.66 -23.37
CA ASN A 323 -3.55 -7.21 -23.37
C ASN A 323 -3.33 -6.56 -21.99
N ILE A 324 -3.36 -7.31 -20.89
CA ILE A 324 -3.02 -6.81 -19.55
C ILE A 324 -1.50 -6.80 -19.35
N GLU A 325 -0.81 -7.81 -19.85
CA GLU A 325 0.61 -8.04 -19.62
C GLU A 325 1.51 -6.86 -19.99
N GLN A 326 1.15 -6.09 -21.01
CA GLN A 326 1.88 -4.89 -21.42
C GLN A 326 1.93 -3.77 -20.36
N PHE A 327 1.08 -3.84 -19.33
CA PHE A 327 1.05 -2.90 -18.21
C PHE A 327 1.73 -3.46 -16.96
N VAL A 328 2.13 -4.72 -16.97
CA VAL A 328 2.75 -5.36 -15.81
C VAL A 328 4.20 -4.92 -15.71
N VAL A 329 4.57 -4.43 -14.54
CA VAL A 329 5.95 -4.16 -14.15
C VAL A 329 6.33 -5.14 -13.05
N GLU A 330 7.45 -5.82 -13.24
CA GLU A 330 8.05 -6.69 -12.24
C GLU A 330 9.30 -6.00 -11.68
N ASP A 331 9.31 -5.78 -10.38
CA ASP A 331 10.43 -5.20 -9.66
C ASP A 331 11.17 -6.32 -8.92
N ALA A 332 12.28 -6.76 -9.52
CA ALA A 332 13.08 -7.85 -8.96
C ALA A 332 13.76 -7.45 -7.64
N GLU A 333 14.07 -6.17 -7.44
CA GLU A 333 14.72 -5.65 -6.24
C GLU A 333 13.78 -5.73 -5.03
N ASN A 334 12.52 -5.35 -5.19
CA ASN A 334 11.49 -5.43 -4.16
C ASN A 334 10.69 -6.74 -4.21
N GLN A 335 10.89 -7.57 -5.22
CA GLN A 335 10.11 -8.78 -5.47
C GLN A 335 8.61 -8.49 -5.54
N THR A 336 8.23 -7.35 -6.15
CA THR A 336 6.86 -6.94 -6.36
C THR A 336 6.51 -6.98 -7.84
N ALA A 337 5.22 -7.10 -8.13
CA ALA A 337 4.65 -6.90 -9.46
C ALA A 337 3.43 -6.01 -9.35
N TYR A 338 3.22 -5.12 -10.31
CA TYR A 338 2.07 -4.23 -10.31
C TYR A 338 1.72 -3.77 -11.72
N LEU A 339 0.54 -3.20 -11.86
CA LEU A 339 0.08 -2.59 -13.10
C LEU A 339 0.51 -1.12 -13.15
N ASN A 340 1.44 -0.79 -14.05
CA ASN A 340 1.79 0.59 -14.36
C ASN A 340 0.75 1.17 -15.31
N LEU A 341 -0.24 1.82 -14.74
CA LEU A 341 -1.35 2.39 -15.49
C LEU A 341 -1.01 3.83 -15.91
N PRO A 342 -1.32 4.24 -17.15
CA PRO A 342 -1.03 5.58 -17.60
C PRO A 342 -1.80 6.60 -16.77
N ASN A 343 -1.08 7.59 -16.24
CA ASN A 343 -1.65 8.77 -15.58
C ASN A 343 -2.46 9.55 -16.63
N GLY A 344 -3.70 9.22 -16.81
CA GLY A 344 -4.48 9.74 -17.90
C GLY A 344 -5.90 10.07 -17.54
N GLY A 345 -6.13 11.36 -17.32
CA GLY A 345 -7.41 11.98 -17.57
C GLY A 345 -8.38 11.96 -16.38
N TYR A 346 -9.13 12.99 -16.32
CA TYR A 346 -10.23 13.29 -15.44
C TYR A 346 -11.01 12.05 -14.98
N TRP A 347 -10.80 11.63 -13.77
CA TRP A 347 -11.52 10.56 -13.11
C TRP A 347 -12.84 11.07 -12.54
N TRP A 348 -13.79 11.24 -13.41
CA TRP A 348 -15.18 11.55 -13.02
C TRP A 348 -15.91 10.33 -12.48
N TYR A 349 -15.32 9.15 -12.64
CA TYR A 349 -15.95 7.88 -12.30
C TYR A 349 -15.03 7.12 -11.35
N TRP A 350 -15.54 6.76 -10.23
CA TRP A 350 -14.92 6.20 -9.04
C TRP A 350 -14.52 4.74 -9.18
N TRP A 351 -14.67 4.19 -10.34
CA TRP A 351 -14.35 2.82 -10.66
C TRP A 351 -13.07 2.75 -11.47
N GLY A 352 -12.08 2.12 -10.89
CA GLY A 352 -10.85 1.78 -11.55
C GLY A 352 -9.70 2.69 -11.19
N ASN A 353 -9.44 2.86 -9.89
CA ASN A 353 -8.15 3.31 -9.44
C ASN A 353 -7.12 2.20 -9.61
N ASP A 354 -5.85 2.53 -9.47
CA ASP A 354 -4.74 1.61 -9.70
C ASP A 354 -4.81 0.40 -8.77
N LEU A 355 -5.16 0.62 -7.51
CA LEU A 355 -5.25 -0.43 -6.51
C LEU A 355 -6.40 -1.41 -6.80
N GLU A 356 -7.57 -0.90 -7.15
CA GLU A 356 -8.71 -1.74 -7.56
C GLU A 356 -8.38 -2.56 -8.82
N ALA A 357 -7.68 -1.95 -9.79
CA ALA A 357 -7.24 -2.67 -10.99
C ALA A 357 -6.26 -3.81 -10.64
N ASN A 358 -5.33 -3.58 -9.73
CA ASN A 358 -4.41 -4.61 -9.21
C ASN A 358 -5.16 -5.71 -8.46
N ALA A 359 -6.16 -5.36 -7.63
CA ALA A 359 -6.98 -6.34 -6.91
C ALA A 359 -7.77 -7.25 -7.87
N TRP A 360 -8.43 -6.69 -8.88
CA TRP A 360 -9.14 -7.48 -9.88
C TRP A 360 -8.21 -8.33 -10.76
N TYR A 361 -7.01 -7.82 -11.07
CA TYR A 361 -5.99 -8.61 -11.76
C TYR A 361 -5.49 -9.77 -10.89
N LEU A 362 -5.31 -9.55 -9.58
CA LEU A 362 -5.00 -10.62 -8.63
C LEU A 362 -6.09 -11.71 -8.61
N LYS A 363 -7.37 -11.32 -8.60
CA LYS A 363 -8.48 -12.28 -8.70
C LYS A 363 -8.40 -13.14 -9.97
N LEU A 364 -8.04 -12.53 -11.09
CA LEU A 364 -7.86 -13.24 -12.36
C LEU A 364 -6.66 -14.19 -12.29
N LEU A 365 -5.51 -13.74 -11.78
CA LEU A 365 -4.31 -14.58 -11.63
C LEU A 365 -4.52 -15.71 -10.62
N ALA A 366 -5.29 -15.49 -9.56
CA ALA A 366 -5.68 -16.55 -8.62
C ALA A 366 -6.45 -17.70 -9.28
N LYS A 367 -7.11 -17.47 -10.42
CA LYS A 367 -7.79 -18.51 -11.21
C LYS A 367 -6.92 -19.10 -12.32
N THR A 368 -5.99 -18.31 -12.87
CA THR A 368 -5.22 -18.71 -14.06
C THR A 368 -3.80 -19.17 -13.74
N ASP A 369 -3.14 -18.53 -12.78
CA ASP A 369 -1.75 -18.80 -12.42
C ASP A 369 -1.42 -18.43 -10.96
N PRO A 370 -2.05 -19.10 -9.97
CA PRO A 370 -1.96 -18.72 -8.55
C PRO A 370 -0.56 -18.92 -7.94
N LYS A 371 0.31 -19.70 -8.58
CA LYS A 371 1.61 -20.11 -8.02
C LYS A 371 2.80 -19.41 -8.67
N SER A 372 2.59 -18.48 -9.58
CA SER A 372 3.66 -17.75 -10.25
C SER A 372 4.29 -16.70 -9.33
N ASP A 373 5.53 -16.33 -9.65
CA ASP A 373 6.24 -15.25 -8.97
C ASP A 373 5.55 -13.91 -9.18
N ARG A 374 4.97 -13.70 -10.36
CA ARG A 374 4.16 -12.52 -10.67
C ARG A 374 2.98 -12.38 -9.73
N THR A 375 2.21 -13.45 -9.53
CA THR A 375 1.04 -13.43 -8.64
C THR A 375 1.42 -13.08 -7.21
N ALA A 376 2.48 -13.66 -6.69
CA ALA A 376 2.95 -13.31 -5.35
C ALA A 376 3.59 -11.93 -5.27
N GLY A 377 4.28 -11.49 -6.32
CA GLY A 377 4.76 -10.10 -6.42
C GLY A 377 3.61 -9.10 -6.37
N LEU A 378 2.49 -9.40 -7.04
CA LEU A 378 1.29 -8.58 -7.01
C LEU A 378 0.63 -8.56 -5.62
N VAL A 379 0.56 -9.70 -4.95
CA VAL A 379 0.09 -9.78 -3.56
C VAL A 379 0.95 -8.90 -2.65
N LYS A 380 2.27 -8.99 -2.79
CA LYS A 380 3.21 -8.17 -2.01
C LYS A 380 3.03 -6.67 -2.29
N TYR A 381 2.85 -6.29 -3.55
CA TYR A 381 2.54 -4.91 -3.91
C TYR A 381 1.26 -4.41 -3.23
N ILE A 382 0.16 -5.17 -3.29
CA ILE A 382 -1.10 -4.81 -2.63
C ILE A 382 -0.88 -4.62 -1.12
N LEU A 383 -0.14 -5.51 -0.47
CA LEU A 383 0.14 -5.41 0.96
C LEU A 383 1.01 -4.22 1.33
N ASN A 384 1.99 -3.87 0.50
CA ASN A 384 2.88 -2.73 0.72
C ASN A 384 2.15 -1.38 0.60
N ASN A 385 1.04 -1.32 -0.12
CA ASN A 385 0.24 -0.12 -0.31
C ASN A 385 -0.91 0.03 0.70
N ARG A 386 -0.81 -0.63 1.86
CA ARG A 386 -1.73 -0.42 2.98
C ARG A 386 -1.42 0.88 3.72
N ARG A 387 -2.46 1.62 4.06
CA ARG A 387 -2.39 2.78 4.93
C ARG A 387 -2.30 2.37 6.39
N ASN A 388 -1.45 3.02 7.14
CA ASN A 388 -1.18 2.68 8.55
C ASN A 388 -0.86 1.19 8.78
N GLY A 389 -0.37 0.48 7.75
CA GLY A 389 -0.14 -0.96 7.80
C GLY A 389 -1.40 -1.82 7.96
N THR A 390 -2.59 -1.25 7.85
CA THR A 390 -3.85 -1.95 8.14
C THR A 390 -4.83 -2.00 6.98
N TYR A 391 -5.30 -0.88 6.44
CA TYR A 391 -6.35 -0.82 5.42
C TYR A 391 -5.84 -0.17 4.12
N TRP A 392 -6.68 -0.06 3.09
CA TRP A 392 -6.35 0.60 1.83
C TRP A 392 -7.12 1.90 1.67
N ARG A 393 -6.80 2.68 0.66
CA ARG A 393 -7.23 4.06 0.38
C ARG A 393 -8.71 4.38 0.68
N SER A 394 -9.63 3.42 0.49
CA SER A 394 -11.07 3.59 0.70
C SER A 394 -11.71 2.29 1.20
N THR A 395 -12.96 2.37 1.69
CA THR A 395 -13.75 1.19 2.07
C THR A 395 -13.92 0.21 0.89
N ARG A 396 -14.05 0.74 -0.32
CA ARG A 396 -14.17 -0.04 -1.54
C ARG A 396 -12.87 -0.75 -1.89
N ASP A 397 -11.75 -0.03 -1.91
CA ASP A 397 -10.44 -0.63 -2.18
C ASP A 397 -10.11 -1.71 -1.15
N THR A 398 -10.42 -1.43 0.13
CA THR A 398 -10.21 -2.39 1.22
C THR A 398 -11.03 -3.67 1.00
N ALA A 399 -12.31 -3.53 0.63
CA ALA A 399 -13.17 -4.68 0.37
C ALA A 399 -12.66 -5.54 -0.80
N TYR A 400 -12.31 -4.93 -1.93
CA TYR A 400 -11.81 -5.69 -3.09
C TYR A 400 -10.42 -6.27 -2.86
N CYS A 401 -9.54 -5.60 -2.12
CA CYS A 401 -8.25 -6.19 -1.74
C CYS A 401 -8.42 -7.41 -0.84
N ILE A 402 -9.32 -7.36 0.16
CA ILE A 402 -9.62 -8.51 1.01
C ILE A 402 -10.21 -9.66 0.16
N GLU A 403 -11.13 -9.36 -0.75
CA GLU A 403 -11.72 -10.38 -1.63
C GLU A 403 -10.67 -11.02 -2.55
N ALA A 404 -9.77 -10.22 -3.13
CA ALA A 404 -8.70 -10.73 -3.99
C ALA A 404 -7.67 -11.57 -3.22
N LEU A 405 -7.29 -11.13 -2.01
CA LEU A 405 -6.41 -11.90 -1.12
C LEU A 405 -7.06 -13.22 -0.70
N ALA A 406 -8.37 -13.23 -0.44
CA ALA A 406 -9.13 -14.44 -0.11
C ALA A 406 -9.10 -15.46 -1.24
N ASP A 407 -9.32 -15.00 -2.48
CA ASP A 407 -9.23 -15.87 -3.67
C ASP A 407 -7.82 -16.44 -3.83
N TYR A 408 -6.79 -15.61 -3.63
CA TYR A 408 -5.39 -16.01 -3.70
C TYR A 408 -5.04 -17.04 -2.61
N LEU A 409 -5.35 -16.78 -1.33
CA LEU A 409 -5.06 -17.69 -0.22
C LEU A 409 -5.68 -19.09 -0.45
N THR A 410 -6.88 -19.11 -0.99
CA THR A 410 -7.58 -20.37 -1.32
C THR A 410 -6.87 -21.11 -2.47
N ALA A 411 -6.43 -20.40 -3.50
CA ALA A 411 -5.83 -20.99 -4.70
C ALA A 411 -4.34 -21.36 -4.51
N SER A 412 -3.59 -20.59 -3.69
CA SER A 412 -2.16 -20.86 -3.40
C SER A 412 -1.95 -22.01 -2.43
N GLY A 413 -2.98 -22.41 -1.68
CA GLY A 413 -2.91 -23.44 -0.65
C GLY A 413 -2.43 -22.93 0.72
N GLU A 414 -2.39 -21.60 0.90
CA GLU A 414 -2.01 -20.98 2.19
C GLU A 414 -3.09 -21.13 3.27
N ALA A 415 -4.27 -21.57 2.89
CA ALA A 415 -5.37 -21.81 3.83
C ALA A 415 -5.15 -23.00 4.78
N GLU A 416 -4.17 -23.87 4.52
CA GLU A 416 -3.88 -25.05 5.32
C GLU A 416 -2.36 -25.24 5.49
N PRO A 417 -1.65 -24.36 6.22
CA PRO A 417 -0.21 -24.53 6.43
C PRO A 417 0.07 -25.73 7.35
N ASP A 418 1.07 -26.52 6.98
CA ASP A 418 1.67 -27.57 7.84
C ASP A 418 3.14 -27.68 7.45
N MET A 419 4.00 -26.96 8.17
CA MET A 419 5.40 -26.81 7.80
C MET A 419 6.32 -26.63 8.99
N THR A 420 7.60 -26.88 8.75
CA THR A 420 8.69 -26.44 9.62
C THR A 420 9.43 -25.30 8.95
N ILE A 421 9.63 -24.20 9.68
CA ILE A 421 10.39 -23.03 9.27
C ILE A 421 11.69 -23.02 10.03
N GLU A 422 12.81 -22.90 9.32
CA GLU A 422 14.15 -22.81 9.87
C GLU A 422 14.82 -21.52 9.41
N VAL A 423 15.50 -20.85 10.33
CA VAL A 423 16.32 -19.68 10.04
C VAL A 423 17.77 -20.00 10.38
N LEU A 424 18.63 -19.91 9.36
CA LEU A 424 20.05 -20.15 9.50
C LEU A 424 20.81 -18.84 9.23
N VAL A 425 21.90 -18.65 9.93
CA VAL A 425 22.88 -17.59 9.66
C VAL A 425 24.24 -18.25 9.47
N ASP A 426 24.87 -17.99 8.35
CA ASP A 426 26.15 -18.60 7.93
C ASP A 426 26.14 -20.14 7.99
N GLY A 427 25.01 -20.73 7.59
CA GLY A 427 24.79 -22.19 7.63
C GLY A 427 24.51 -22.78 9.01
N LYS A 428 24.57 -21.97 10.07
CA LYS A 428 24.24 -22.42 11.43
C LYS A 428 22.75 -22.20 11.71
N LEU A 429 22.07 -23.26 12.17
CA LEU A 429 20.67 -23.18 12.57
C LEU A 429 20.53 -22.36 13.87
N HIS A 430 19.77 -21.28 13.82
CA HIS A 430 19.45 -20.43 14.97
C HIS A 430 18.01 -20.60 15.44
N LYS A 431 17.08 -20.91 14.55
CA LYS A 431 15.67 -21.06 14.86
C LYS A 431 15.05 -22.19 14.06
N SER A 432 14.22 -23.01 14.68
CA SER A 432 13.37 -24.00 14.02
C SER A 432 12.00 -23.99 14.69
N VAL A 433 10.96 -23.80 13.89
CA VAL A 433 9.58 -23.69 14.40
C VAL A 433 8.65 -24.52 13.52
N LYS A 434 7.85 -25.38 14.15
CA LYS A 434 6.75 -26.06 13.47
C LYS A 434 5.50 -25.17 13.50
N VAL A 435 4.85 -25.01 12.35
CA VAL A 435 3.62 -24.23 12.18
C VAL A 435 2.58 -25.10 11.51
N ASP A 436 1.42 -25.19 12.15
CA ASP A 436 0.21 -25.84 11.64
C ASP A 436 -1.04 -25.06 12.08
N SER A 437 -2.22 -25.55 11.76
CA SER A 437 -3.48 -24.89 12.11
C SER A 437 -3.67 -24.68 13.61
N SER A 438 -3.04 -25.49 14.47
CA SER A 438 -3.20 -25.40 15.93
C SER A 438 -2.44 -24.22 16.55
N ASN A 439 -1.37 -23.74 15.90
CA ASN A 439 -0.50 -22.69 16.44
C ASN A 439 -0.29 -21.49 15.50
N LEU A 440 -1.02 -21.41 14.41
CA LEU A 440 -0.84 -20.42 13.34
C LEU A 440 -0.79 -18.96 13.83
N PHE A 441 -1.50 -18.63 14.88
CA PHE A 441 -1.56 -17.28 15.45
C PHE A 441 -0.81 -17.10 16.77
N ASN A 442 -0.10 -18.11 17.24
CA ASN A 442 0.65 -18.06 18.50
C ASN A 442 2.05 -18.69 18.46
N PHE A 443 2.56 -19.00 17.25
CA PHE A 443 3.93 -19.48 17.11
C PHE A 443 4.94 -18.33 17.25
N ASP A 444 6.18 -18.66 17.57
CA ASP A 444 7.27 -17.69 17.63
C ASP A 444 7.73 -17.33 16.22
N ASN A 445 7.34 -16.16 15.74
CA ASN A 445 7.48 -15.69 14.35
C ASN A 445 8.72 -14.85 14.09
N LYS A 446 9.71 -14.84 14.99
CA LYS A 446 10.91 -14.01 14.83
C LYS A 446 12.18 -14.67 15.36
N LEU A 447 13.28 -14.31 14.75
CA LEU A 447 14.64 -14.49 15.23
C LEU A 447 15.27 -13.13 15.48
N ILE A 448 15.92 -12.93 16.61
CA ILE A 448 16.68 -11.72 16.93
C ILE A 448 18.10 -12.13 17.29
N LEU A 449 19.09 -11.53 16.64
CA LEU A 449 20.49 -11.61 16.98
C LEU A 449 21.01 -10.19 17.27
N GLU A 450 21.70 -10.00 18.39
CA GLU A 450 22.15 -8.68 18.86
C GLU A 450 23.61 -8.73 19.31
N GLY A 451 24.26 -7.59 19.27
CA GLY A 451 25.58 -7.40 19.84
C GLY A 451 26.66 -8.31 19.24
N ASP A 452 27.33 -9.05 20.09
CA ASP A 452 28.43 -9.94 19.72
C ASP A 452 28.01 -11.19 18.94
N ALA A 453 26.71 -11.49 18.93
CA ALA A 453 26.16 -12.58 18.11
C ALA A 453 26.23 -12.27 16.60
N LEU A 454 26.43 -10.99 16.25
CA LEU A 454 26.65 -10.51 14.88
C LEU A 454 28.06 -9.94 14.77
N THR A 455 28.95 -10.62 14.08
CA THR A 455 30.29 -10.09 13.77
C THR A 455 30.22 -9.09 12.63
N SER A 456 31.26 -8.26 12.47
CA SER A 456 31.40 -7.40 11.29
C SER A 456 31.72 -8.26 10.06
N GLY A 457 31.25 -7.84 8.88
CA GLY A 457 31.45 -8.55 7.63
C GLY A 457 30.16 -8.97 6.94
N GLU A 458 30.30 -9.83 5.95
CA GLU A 458 29.16 -10.39 5.22
C GLU A 458 28.62 -11.62 5.94
N HIS A 459 27.30 -11.70 6.04
CA HIS A 459 26.57 -12.84 6.59
C HIS A 459 25.49 -13.29 5.61
N VAL A 460 25.30 -14.59 5.52
CA VAL A 460 24.21 -15.19 4.73
C VAL A 460 23.10 -15.61 5.68
N VAL A 461 21.95 -14.97 5.54
CA VAL A 461 20.71 -15.35 6.23
C VAL A 461 19.89 -16.22 5.29
N GLU A 462 19.66 -17.46 5.68
CA GLU A 462 18.84 -18.42 4.93
C GLU A 462 17.55 -18.71 5.70
N VAL A 463 16.42 -18.53 5.04
CA VAL A 463 15.12 -19.00 5.52
C VAL A 463 14.74 -20.25 4.73
N ARG A 464 14.59 -21.37 5.44
CA ARG A 464 14.26 -22.67 4.89
C ARG A 464 12.88 -23.10 5.35
N ARG A 465 12.15 -23.75 4.48
CA ARG A 465 10.88 -24.37 4.82
C ARG A 465 10.81 -25.83 4.38
N SER A 466 10.08 -26.64 5.11
CA SER A 466 9.71 -28.01 4.71
C SER A 466 8.24 -28.27 5.06
N GLY A 467 7.47 -28.89 4.16
CA GLY A 467 6.04 -29.17 4.35
C GLY A 467 5.14 -28.35 3.40
N LYS A 468 3.92 -27.99 3.82
CA LYS A 468 2.87 -27.39 2.97
C LYS A 468 2.72 -25.90 3.24
N GLY A 469 2.68 -25.09 2.18
CA GLY A 469 2.48 -23.64 2.20
C GLY A 469 3.76 -22.84 1.96
N PRO A 470 3.67 -21.54 1.62
CA PRO A 470 4.82 -20.64 1.49
C PRO A 470 5.27 -20.09 2.85
N VAL A 471 6.45 -19.46 2.87
CA VAL A 471 6.91 -18.63 3.99
C VAL A 471 7.28 -17.25 3.46
N TYR A 472 6.61 -16.24 3.95
CA TYR A 472 6.97 -14.84 3.74
C TYR A 472 7.92 -14.42 4.86
N PHE A 473 8.99 -13.68 4.53
CA PHE A 473 9.89 -13.19 5.55
C PHE A 473 10.44 -11.81 5.23
N ASN A 474 10.78 -11.10 6.30
CA ASN A 474 11.56 -9.87 6.25
C ASN A 474 12.73 -9.97 7.22
N ALA A 475 13.88 -9.48 6.79
CA ALA A 475 15.05 -9.34 7.64
C ALA A 475 15.44 -7.87 7.73
N TYR A 476 15.71 -7.39 8.93
CA TYR A 476 16.07 -6.02 9.23
C TYR A 476 17.42 -6.01 9.95
N LEU A 477 18.40 -5.39 9.32
CA LEU A 477 19.69 -5.11 9.95
C LEU A 477 19.68 -3.66 10.44
N THR A 478 19.59 -3.46 11.74
CA THR A 478 19.67 -2.13 12.35
C THR A 478 21.02 -1.97 13.04
N ASN A 479 21.74 -0.89 12.77
CA ASN A 479 23.00 -0.57 13.42
C ASN A 479 23.17 0.95 13.57
N PHE A 480 23.85 1.35 14.65
CA PHE A 480 24.34 2.71 14.78
C PHE A 480 25.69 2.81 14.09
N THR A 481 25.73 3.50 12.96
CA THR A 481 26.97 3.68 12.18
C THR A 481 27.74 4.91 12.63
N LEU A 482 29.06 4.78 12.66
CA LEU A 482 30.01 5.87 12.90
C LEU A 482 30.63 6.37 11.59
N GLU A 483 30.15 5.89 10.44
CA GLU A 483 30.63 6.32 9.13
C GLU A 483 30.43 7.82 8.94
N ASP A 484 31.48 8.53 8.52
CA ASP A 484 31.42 9.99 8.25
C ASP A 484 30.52 10.28 7.02
N PHE A 485 30.53 9.39 6.05
CA PHE A 485 29.74 9.49 4.83
C PHE A 485 28.75 8.34 4.73
N ILE A 486 27.47 8.69 4.84
CA ILE A 486 26.41 7.71 4.70
C ILE A 486 26.21 7.44 3.21
N THR A 487 26.44 6.20 2.81
CA THR A 487 26.21 5.77 1.44
C THR A 487 24.71 5.87 1.15
N LYS A 488 24.40 6.46 -0.02
CA LYS A 488 23.05 6.53 -0.52
C LYS A 488 22.45 5.13 -0.58
N ALA A 489 21.37 4.92 0.15
CA ALA A 489 20.63 3.66 0.21
C ALA A 489 19.14 3.95 0.17
N GLY A 490 18.36 3.05 -0.40
CA GLY A 490 16.90 3.18 -0.47
C GLY A 490 16.38 2.31 -1.60
N LEU A 491 15.67 1.25 -1.23
CA LEU A 491 15.02 0.36 -2.18
C LEU A 491 13.64 0.89 -2.58
N GLU A 492 12.89 1.37 -1.62
CA GLU A 492 11.48 1.75 -1.77
C GLU A 492 11.29 3.25 -1.92
N VAL A 493 12.11 4.04 -1.21
CA VAL A 493 12.15 5.50 -1.33
C VAL A 493 13.57 5.93 -1.65
N LYS A 494 13.76 6.61 -2.77
CA LYS A 494 15.04 7.17 -3.21
C LYS A 494 14.98 8.68 -3.11
N VAL A 495 16.03 9.29 -2.59
CA VAL A 495 16.17 10.74 -2.48
C VAL A 495 17.43 11.18 -3.18
N ASP A 496 17.29 12.04 -4.18
CA ASP A 496 18.38 12.72 -4.86
C ASP A 496 18.41 14.19 -4.45
N ARG A 497 19.59 14.70 -4.15
CA ARG A 497 19.82 16.09 -3.73
C ARG A 497 20.75 16.78 -4.70
N SER A 498 20.33 17.92 -5.21
CA SER A 498 21.15 18.77 -6.08
C SER A 498 21.18 20.21 -5.59
N PHE A 499 22.31 20.86 -5.76
CA PHE A 499 22.51 22.26 -5.46
C PHE A 499 22.63 23.08 -6.74
N TYR A 500 22.05 24.26 -6.75
CA TYR A 500 22.14 25.19 -7.86
C TYR A 500 22.50 26.57 -7.35
N LEU A 501 23.46 27.22 -8.00
CA LEU A 501 23.71 28.66 -7.84
C LEU A 501 22.67 29.42 -8.66
N LEU A 502 21.95 30.32 -8.02
CA LEU A 502 20.97 31.19 -8.66
C LEU A 502 21.63 32.48 -9.11
N MET A 503 21.82 32.64 -10.41
CA MET A 503 22.36 33.84 -11.01
C MET A 503 21.22 34.77 -11.41
N ARG A 504 21.23 35.99 -10.88
CA ARG A 504 20.20 36.97 -11.19
C ARG A 504 20.30 37.45 -12.65
N VAL A 505 19.21 37.27 -13.40
CA VAL A 505 19.06 37.77 -14.77
C VAL A 505 17.82 38.62 -14.82
N ASP A 506 18.00 39.96 -14.65
CA ASP A 506 16.86 40.88 -14.68
C ASP A 506 16.24 40.91 -16.09
N LYS A 507 14.95 40.65 -16.17
CA LYS A 507 14.19 40.76 -17.39
C LYS A 507 13.20 41.92 -17.29
N GLU A 508 13.31 42.88 -18.19
CA GLU A 508 12.27 43.91 -18.34
C GLU A 508 11.06 43.30 -19.08
N THR A 509 9.93 43.29 -18.43
CA THR A 509 8.66 42.83 -19.02
C THR A 509 7.65 43.96 -19.03
N LYS A 510 6.91 44.08 -20.12
CA LYS A 510 5.82 45.04 -20.24
C LYS A 510 4.54 44.42 -19.65
N VAL A 511 4.01 45.01 -18.62
CA VAL A 511 2.80 44.54 -17.92
C VAL A 511 1.70 45.59 -18.09
N ALA A 512 0.47 45.15 -18.31
CA ALA A 512 -0.69 46.02 -18.30
C ALA A 512 -0.97 46.54 -16.87
N GLY A 513 -0.85 47.83 -16.66
CA GLY A 513 -1.19 48.49 -15.39
C GLY A 513 -2.72 48.56 -15.20
N SER A 514 -3.14 48.86 -13.97
CA SER A 514 -4.54 48.87 -13.52
C SER A 514 -5.46 49.84 -14.28
N ARG A 515 -4.91 50.73 -15.11
CA ARG A 515 -5.63 51.69 -15.97
C ARG A 515 -5.41 51.45 -17.46
N GLY A 516 -4.92 50.26 -17.89
CA GLY A 516 -4.71 49.89 -19.28
C GLY A 516 -3.42 50.45 -19.91
N GLN A 517 -2.57 51.20 -19.15
CA GLN A 517 -1.25 51.62 -19.62
C GLN A 517 -0.26 50.46 -19.56
N VAL A 518 0.67 50.44 -20.52
CA VAL A 518 1.82 49.53 -20.48
C VAL A 518 2.88 50.09 -19.53
N VAL A 519 3.22 49.36 -18.50
CA VAL A 519 4.25 49.74 -17.54
C VAL A 519 5.41 48.75 -17.66
N ASP A 520 6.63 49.28 -17.74
CA ASP A 520 7.84 48.44 -17.69
C ASP A 520 8.08 48.00 -16.24
N GLN A 521 7.96 46.73 -16.01
CA GLN A 521 8.21 46.11 -14.69
C GLN A 521 9.46 45.24 -14.76
N LYS A 522 10.39 45.48 -13.84
CA LYS A 522 11.52 44.55 -13.65
C LYS A 522 11.01 43.35 -12.90
N VAL A 523 11.08 42.19 -13.54
CA VAL A 523 10.80 40.89 -12.92
C VAL A 523 12.14 40.25 -12.58
N GLU A 524 12.35 39.96 -11.32
CA GLU A 524 13.51 39.19 -10.88
C GLU A 524 13.42 37.78 -11.47
N LYS A 525 14.41 37.45 -12.27
CA LYS A 525 14.54 36.12 -12.85
C LYS A 525 15.92 35.60 -12.52
N TYR A 526 15.98 34.34 -12.15
CA TYR A 526 17.22 33.64 -11.86
C TYR A 526 17.47 32.55 -12.90
N GLU A 527 18.71 32.41 -13.31
CA GLU A 527 19.19 31.24 -14.05
C GLU A 527 19.86 30.29 -13.09
N ARG A 528 19.58 29.00 -13.21
CA ARG A 528 20.09 27.93 -12.36
C ARG A 528 21.39 27.37 -12.95
N LYS A 529 22.48 27.42 -12.20
CA LYS A 529 23.73 26.73 -12.54
C LYS A 529 23.93 25.60 -11.54
N LYS A 530 23.90 24.36 -12.00
CA LYS A 530 24.15 23.21 -11.15
C LYS A 530 25.57 23.28 -10.57
N LEU A 531 25.67 23.01 -9.28
CA LEU A 531 26.94 22.91 -8.57
C LEU A 531 27.37 21.44 -8.48
N GLU A 532 28.64 21.21 -8.70
CA GLU A 532 29.28 19.91 -8.51
C GLU A 532 30.01 19.85 -7.17
N ASN A 533 30.39 18.65 -6.74
CA ASN A 533 31.11 18.49 -5.47
C ASN A 533 32.42 19.29 -5.50
N LEU A 534 32.70 20.03 -4.42
CA LEU A 534 33.84 20.94 -4.25
C LEU A 534 33.78 22.25 -5.07
N ASP A 535 32.68 22.56 -5.72
CA ASP A 535 32.49 23.90 -6.31
C ASP A 535 32.53 24.98 -5.22
N THR A 536 33.07 26.13 -5.57
CA THR A 536 33.20 27.27 -4.65
C THR A 536 32.02 28.21 -4.79
N VAL A 537 31.40 28.55 -3.65
CA VAL A 537 30.40 29.60 -3.53
C VAL A 537 30.90 30.73 -2.64
N LYS A 538 30.38 31.94 -2.80
CA LYS A 538 30.79 33.11 -2.08
C LYS A 538 29.72 33.49 -1.07
N SER A 539 30.14 34.19 -0.02
CA SER A 539 29.19 34.80 0.92
C SER A 539 28.24 35.77 0.19
N GLY A 540 26.95 35.58 0.37
CA GLY A 540 25.91 36.35 -0.29
C GLY A 540 25.37 35.70 -1.60
N ASP A 541 25.96 34.62 -2.07
CA ASP A 541 25.40 33.85 -3.18
C ASP A 541 24.06 33.22 -2.77
N LEU A 542 23.09 33.21 -3.69
CA LEU A 542 21.81 32.58 -3.49
C LEU A 542 21.86 31.16 -4.07
N LEU A 543 21.54 30.18 -3.22
CA LEU A 543 21.56 28.77 -3.60
C LEU A 543 20.15 28.20 -3.53
N GLU A 544 19.84 27.30 -4.46
CA GLU A 544 18.64 26.48 -4.46
C GLU A 544 19.03 25.03 -4.20
N VAL A 545 18.34 24.40 -3.26
CA VAL A 545 18.46 22.97 -3.00
C VAL A 545 17.22 22.28 -3.59
N GLU A 546 17.46 21.34 -4.48
CA GLU A 546 16.42 20.51 -5.10
C GLU A 546 16.52 19.10 -4.55
N LEU A 547 15.42 18.63 -3.96
CA LEU A 547 15.24 17.24 -3.54
C LEU A 547 14.32 16.54 -4.53
N THR A 548 14.83 15.51 -5.19
CA THR A 548 14.03 14.62 -6.03
C THR A 548 13.74 13.35 -5.24
N ILE A 549 12.46 13.08 -4.99
CA ILE A 549 12.00 11.94 -4.22
C ILE A 549 11.26 10.99 -5.17
N GLU A 550 11.74 9.75 -5.21
CA GLU A 550 11.12 8.66 -5.97
C GLU A 550 10.64 7.60 -4.99
N SER A 551 9.34 7.32 -4.99
CA SER A 551 8.73 6.29 -4.16
C SER A 551 8.09 5.22 -5.04
N LYS A 552 8.27 3.95 -4.70
CA LYS A 552 7.68 2.80 -5.40
C LYS A 552 6.28 2.45 -4.91
N ASN A 553 5.91 2.93 -3.73
CA ASN A 553 4.62 2.68 -3.09
C ASN A 553 4.06 3.97 -2.49
N ASP A 554 2.77 3.97 -2.17
CA ASP A 554 2.13 5.04 -1.40
C ASP A 554 2.50 4.87 0.08
N TYR A 555 3.35 5.76 0.59
CA TYR A 555 3.68 5.83 2.02
C TYR A 555 3.00 7.03 2.67
N GLU A 556 2.70 6.89 3.94
CA GLU A 556 2.15 7.95 4.78
C GLU A 556 3.09 8.25 5.95
N TYR A 557 3.04 9.47 6.45
CA TYR A 557 3.82 9.93 7.61
C TYR A 557 5.34 9.85 7.41
N LEU A 558 5.79 10.18 6.20
CA LEU A 558 7.22 10.30 5.91
C LEU A 558 7.74 11.67 6.34
N VAL A 559 8.95 11.67 6.88
CA VAL A 559 9.71 12.89 7.17
C VAL A 559 10.99 12.86 6.36
N PHE A 560 11.17 13.89 5.52
CA PHE A 560 12.42 14.11 4.81
C PHE A 560 13.16 15.24 5.50
N GLU A 561 14.39 14.97 5.93
CA GLU A 561 15.24 15.96 6.60
C GLU A 561 16.40 16.34 5.68
N ASP A 562 16.43 17.61 5.27
CA ASP A 562 17.50 18.19 4.48
C ASP A 562 18.43 18.98 5.40
N MET A 563 19.60 18.44 5.67
CA MET A 563 20.60 19.11 6.54
C MET A 563 21.24 20.27 5.80
N LYS A 564 21.22 21.46 6.41
CA LYS A 564 21.87 22.64 5.87
C LYS A 564 23.39 22.49 5.92
N GLY A 565 24.06 22.92 4.87
CA GLY A 565 25.51 23.07 4.90
C GLY A 565 25.96 24.15 5.92
N ALA A 566 27.13 23.97 6.48
CA ALA A 566 27.69 24.97 7.37
C ALA A 566 27.83 26.34 6.69
N GLY A 567 27.28 27.37 7.31
CA GLY A 567 27.30 28.73 6.77
C GLY A 567 26.14 29.05 5.81
N PHE A 568 25.21 28.13 5.60
CA PHE A 568 24.00 28.38 4.81
C PHE A 568 22.86 28.84 5.72
N GLU A 569 22.10 29.82 5.23
CA GLU A 569 20.92 30.34 5.90
C GLU A 569 19.69 30.25 4.96
N SER A 570 18.57 29.85 5.52
CA SER A 570 17.30 29.82 4.76
C SER A 570 16.82 31.24 4.48
N VAL A 571 16.49 31.55 3.24
CA VAL A 571 16.00 32.88 2.83
C VAL A 571 14.58 33.12 3.32
N ASP A 572 13.72 32.11 3.26
CA ASP A 572 12.38 32.13 3.85
C ASP A 572 12.32 31.08 4.98
N VAL A 573 11.95 31.53 6.17
CA VAL A 573 11.90 30.72 7.39
C VAL A 573 10.47 30.46 7.88
N ARG A 574 9.47 30.72 7.03
CA ARG A 574 8.07 30.48 7.38
C ARG A 574 7.72 29.01 7.27
N SER A 575 7.59 28.37 8.41
CA SER A 575 7.06 27.01 8.48
C SER A 575 5.58 26.98 8.12
N GLY A 576 5.12 25.89 7.50
CA GLY A 576 3.74 25.67 7.10
C GLY A 576 3.58 25.00 5.74
N TYR A 577 2.34 24.95 5.27
CA TYR A 577 2.03 24.55 3.90
C TYR A 577 2.27 25.74 2.98
N ASN A 578 3.39 25.73 2.28
CA ASN A 578 3.82 26.85 1.42
C ASN A 578 3.55 26.63 -0.08
N GLY A 579 2.64 25.71 -0.43
CA GLY A 579 2.26 25.44 -1.80
C GLY A 579 3.32 24.71 -2.63
N ASN A 580 4.21 23.96 -1.97
CA ASN A 580 5.17 23.10 -2.66
C ASN A 580 4.47 21.98 -3.44
N GLU A 581 5.16 21.44 -4.47
CA GLU A 581 4.59 20.43 -5.36
C GLU A 581 4.18 19.13 -4.66
N MET A 582 4.82 18.80 -3.54
CA MET A 582 4.50 17.61 -2.74
C MET A 582 3.30 17.81 -1.81
N GLY A 583 2.82 19.04 -1.61
CA GLY A 583 1.82 19.32 -0.58
C GLY A 583 2.31 19.08 0.84
N ALA A 584 3.63 19.08 1.06
CA ALA A 584 4.23 18.78 2.35
C ALA A 584 4.13 19.99 3.29
N TYR A 585 3.98 19.71 4.59
CA TYR A 585 4.22 20.70 5.64
C TYR A 585 5.72 20.85 5.85
N VAL A 586 6.24 22.08 5.79
CA VAL A 586 7.68 22.36 5.86
C VAL A 586 8.01 23.08 7.18
N GLU A 587 9.02 22.58 7.88
CA GLU A 587 9.61 23.25 9.03
C GLU A 587 11.04 23.68 8.73
N TYR A 588 11.33 24.97 8.91
CA TYR A 588 12.68 25.51 8.85
C TYR A 588 13.27 25.54 10.26
N ARG A 589 14.32 24.76 10.47
CA ARG A 589 15.06 24.66 11.74
C ARG A 589 16.48 25.17 11.55
N ASP A 590 17.20 25.39 12.64
CA ASP A 590 18.57 25.97 12.58
C ASP A 590 19.53 25.11 11.75
N GLU A 591 19.44 23.81 11.83
CA GLU A 591 20.36 22.87 11.22
C GLU A 591 19.79 22.14 9.98
N LYS A 592 18.47 22.17 9.78
CA LYS A 592 17.80 21.40 8.73
C LYS A 592 16.48 22.01 8.30
N VAL A 593 16.02 21.57 7.14
CA VAL A 593 14.64 21.73 6.68
C VAL A 593 13.96 20.38 6.77
N ALA A 594 12.85 20.29 7.48
CA ALA A 594 12.07 19.06 7.61
C ALA A 594 10.77 19.17 6.82
N LEU A 595 10.50 18.18 5.96
CA LEU A 595 9.30 18.08 5.14
C LEU A 595 8.48 16.88 5.64
N PHE A 596 7.24 17.14 6.03
CA PHE A 596 6.28 16.12 6.51
C PHE A 596 5.26 15.84 5.40
N VAL A 597 5.20 14.60 4.95
CA VAL A 597 4.41 14.14 3.80
C VAL A 597 3.39 13.09 4.23
#